data_79291918b86733414cd98fc087353a8a
#
_entry.id   79291918b86733414cd98fc087353a8a
#
_cell.length_a   1.000
_cell.length_b   1.000
_cell.length_c   1.000
_cell.angle_alpha   90.00
_cell.angle_beta   90.00
_cell.angle_gamma   90.00
#
_symmetry.space_group_name_H-M   'P 1'
#
loop_
_entity.id
_entity.type
_entity.pdbx_description
1 polymer ?
#
loop_
_entity_poly.entity_id
_entity_poly.type
_entity_poly.pdbx_seq_one_letter_code
_entity_poly.pdbx_strand_id
1 'polypeptide(L)'
;VNYEQLTPGYEFPPTSYELSASLISKYVQAVDGGVNGFVPPLAITACAIAIMAGSISLPPGTVAIHASQDLEFFKAVPVGATVECRIRVSQKIARGKMGMLILELEILDHGKERVQAGKATIALPTEERNA
;
A
#
# COMPACT_ATOMS: atom_id res chain seq x y z
N VAL A 1 -3.57 8.84 10.15
CA VAL A 1 -3.08 10.19 9.80
C VAL A 1 -4.03 10.83 8.81
N ASN A 2 -4.24 12.10 8.95
CA ASN A 2 -5.12 12.83 8.03
C ASN A 2 -4.39 13.22 6.77
N TYR A 3 -5.12 13.31 5.69
CA TYR A 3 -4.51 13.65 4.40
C TYR A 3 -3.72 14.97 4.49
N GLU A 4 -4.23 15.95 5.23
CA GLU A 4 -3.53 17.21 5.32
C GLU A 4 -2.18 17.11 6.02
N GLN A 5 -1.99 16.10 6.80
CA GLN A 5 -0.73 15.93 7.52
C GLN A 5 0.33 15.26 6.68
N LEU A 6 -0.05 14.73 5.53
CA LEU A 6 0.88 14.03 4.68
C LEU A 6 1.66 15.02 3.85
N THR A 7 2.96 15.08 4.06
CA THR A 7 3.85 15.96 3.30
C THR A 7 4.97 15.12 2.72
N PRO A 8 5.63 15.55 1.67
CA PRO A 8 6.73 14.78 1.12
C PRO A 8 7.78 14.47 2.17
N GLY A 9 8.20 13.25 2.23
CA GLY A 9 9.14 12.78 3.25
C GLY A 9 8.49 12.14 4.46
N TYR A 10 7.18 12.29 4.63
CA TYR A 10 6.51 11.69 5.77
C TYR A 10 6.62 10.16 5.69
N GLU A 11 6.99 9.52 6.77
CA GLU A 11 7.10 8.07 6.83
C GLU A 11 6.04 7.54 7.76
N PHE A 12 5.24 6.62 7.27
CA PHE A 12 4.24 5.98 8.11
C PHE A 12 4.95 5.02 9.06
N PRO A 13 4.42 4.78 10.23
CA PRO A 13 5.00 3.78 11.11
C PRO A 13 5.03 2.43 10.40
N PRO A 14 6.13 1.69 10.47
CA PRO A 14 6.19 0.39 9.81
C PRO A 14 5.14 -0.55 10.39
N THR A 15 4.55 -1.37 9.54
CA THR A 15 3.53 -2.32 9.95
C THR A 15 3.98 -3.72 9.60
N SER A 16 3.96 -4.61 10.58
CA SER A 16 4.31 -6.00 10.33
C SER A 16 3.05 -6.85 10.35
N TYR A 17 2.97 -7.81 9.48
CA TYR A 17 1.82 -8.69 9.43
C TYR A 17 2.22 -10.05 8.90
N GLU A 18 1.45 -11.06 9.28
CA GLU A 18 1.70 -12.41 8.84
C GLU A 18 0.88 -12.70 7.59
N LEU A 19 1.51 -13.26 6.59
CA LEU A 19 0.83 -13.63 5.34
C LEU A 19 0.19 -14.99 5.53
N SER A 20 -0.81 -15.06 6.40
CA SER A 20 -1.50 -16.29 6.70
C SER A 20 -2.44 -16.67 5.57
N ALA A 21 -2.80 -17.92 5.51
CA ALA A 21 -3.73 -18.38 4.48
C ALA A 21 -5.04 -17.63 4.56
N SER A 22 -5.52 -17.32 5.78
CA SER A 22 -6.80 -16.60 5.90
C SER A 22 -6.69 -15.16 5.45
N LEU A 23 -5.56 -14.49 5.68
CA LEU A 23 -5.39 -13.13 5.21
C LEU A 23 -5.30 -13.11 3.69
N ILE A 24 -4.54 -14.04 3.13
CA ILE A 24 -4.38 -14.11 1.68
C ILE A 24 -5.71 -14.35 1.00
N SER A 25 -6.55 -15.21 1.56
CA SER A 25 -7.82 -15.53 0.92
C SER A 25 -8.79 -14.36 0.88
N LYS A 26 -8.56 -13.30 1.66
CA LYS A 26 -9.39 -12.13 1.57
C LYS A 26 -9.13 -11.33 0.32
N TYR A 27 -7.94 -11.42 -0.22
CA TYR A 27 -7.53 -10.59 -1.34
C TYR A 27 -7.34 -11.40 -2.63
N VAL A 28 -7.21 -12.72 -2.51
CA VAL A 28 -7.01 -13.55 -3.67
C VAL A 28 -8.07 -14.62 -3.63
N GLN A 29 -9.13 -14.45 -4.49
CA GLN A 29 -10.17 -15.34 -4.47
C GLN A 29 -9.82 -16.56 -5.15
N ALA A 30 -9.92 -17.60 -4.54
CA ALA A 30 -9.87 -18.87 -5.20
C ALA A 30 -8.73 -19.12 -6.09
N VAL A 31 -7.68 -18.54 -5.88
CA VAL A 31 -6.63 -18.88 -6.71
C VAL A 31 -6.10 -20.01 -5.98
N ASP A 32 -5.75 -21.05 -6.57
CA ASP A 32 -5.14 -22.13 -6.04
C ASP A 32 -3.93 -21.56 -5.55
N GLY A 33 -4.03 -20.82 -4.66
CA GLY A 33 -3.06 -20.00 -4.36
C GLY A 33 -1.91 -20.65 -3.84
N GLY A 34 -0.95 -20.10 -3.84
CA GLY A 34 0.18 -20.59 -3.22
C GLY A 34 0.65 -21.88 -3.76
N VAL A 35 0.58 -22.00 -5.02
CA VAL A 35 1.16 -23.10 -5.65
C VAL A 35 2.53 -23.23 -5.08
N ASN A 36 2.86 -24.36 -4.59
CA ASN A 36 4.16 -24.64 -4.01
C ASN A 36 4.39 -23.93 -2.68
N GLY A 37 3.34 -23.50 -2.02
CA GLY A 37 3.47 -22.92 -0.68
C GLY A 37 3.96 -21.51 -0.61
N PHE A 38 4.06 -20.84 -1.76
CA PHE A 38 4.47 -19.43 -1.76
C PHE A 38 3.27 -18.52 -1.93
N VAL A 39 3.37 -17.31 -1.38
CA VAL A 39 2.31 -16.34 -1.48
C VAL A 39 2.33 -15.73 -2.88
N PRO A 40 1.19 -15.64 -3.56
CA PRO A 40 1.16 -14.95 -4.84
C PRO A 40 1.64 -13.51 -4.69
N PRO A 41 2.55 -13.05 -5.52
CA PRO A 41 3.13 -11.70 -5.35
C PRO A 41 2.09 -10.59 -5.31
N LEU A 42 1.03 -10.70 -6.11
CA LEU A 42 0.00 -9.65 -6.10
C LEU A 42 -0.82 -9.66 -4.82
N ALA A 43 -0.88 -10.77 -4.11
CA ALA A 43 -1.56 -10.81 -2.83
C ALA A 43 -0.79 -10.01 -1.79
N ILE A 44 0.54 -10.04 -1.84
CA ILE A 44 1.37 -9.25 -0.94
C ILE A 44 1.10 -7.77 -1.20
N THR A 45 1.04 -7.40 -2.47
CA THR A 45 0.76 -6.02 -2.85
C THR A 45 -0.62 -5.59 -2.38
N ALA A 46 -1.61 -6.44 -2.54
CA ALA A 46 -2.98 -6.11 -2.14
C ALA A 46 -3.07 -5.87 -0.64
N CYS A 47 -2.36 -6.66 0.15
CA CYS A 47 -2.33 -6.46 1.60
C CYS A 47 -1.66 -5.14 1.95
N ALA A 48 -0.57 -4.80 1.26
CA ALA A 48 0.13 -3.54 1.53
C ALA A 48 -0.73 -2.34 1.19
N ILE A 49 -1.47 -2.42 0.08
CA ILE A 49 -2.36 -1.33 -0.32
C ILE A 49 -3.49 -1.18 0.68
N ALA A 50 -4.03 -2.29 1.20
CA ALA A 50 -5.08 -2.22 2.19
C ALA A 50 -4.57 -1.57 3.49
N ILE A 51 -3.35 -1.87 3.89
CA ILE A 51 -2.75 -1.27 5.07
C ILE A 51 -2.59 0.24 4.84
N MET A 52 -2.12 0.62 3.68
CA MET A 52 -1.93 2.01 3.33
C MET A 52 -3.27 2.75 3.37
N ALA A 53 -4.28 2.18 2.74
CA ALA A 53 -5.59 2.82 2.68
C ALA A 53 -6.18 2.99 4.08
N GLY A 54 -5.98 2.02 4.95
CA GLY A 54 -6.48 2.11 6.31
C GLY A 54 -5.71 3.08 7.18
N SER A 55 -4.53 3.52 6.74
CA SER A 55 -3.70 4.42 7.53
C SER A 55 -3.96 5.90 7.25
N ILE A 56 -4.72 6.20 6.22
CA ILE A 56 -5.00 7.58 5.82
C ILE A 56 -6.45 7.89 6.07
N SER A 57 -6.71 8.96 6.84
CA SER A 57 -8.07 9.41 7.10
C SER A 57 -8.41 10.51 6.11
N LEU A 58 -9.50 10.34 5.40
CA LEU A 58 -9.95 11.32 4.43
C LEU A 58 -11.17 12.05 4.97
N PRO A 59 -11.44 13.25 4.49
CA PRO A 59 -12.65 13.96 4.90
C PRO A 59 -13.89 13.13 4.56
N PRO A 60 -14.95 13.24 5.34
CA PRO A 60 -16.16 12.46 5.09
C PRO A 60 -16.68 12.68 3.67
N GLY A 61 -17.06 11.60 3.03
CA GLY A 61 -17.58 11.68 1.68
C GLY A 61 -16.53 11.71 0.59
N THR A 62 -15.26 11.72 0.95
CA THR A 62 -14.19 11.75 -0.04
C THR A 62 -13.80 10.32 -0.40
N VAL A 63 -13.68 10.06 -1.68
CA VAL A 63 -13.28 8.76 -2.17
C VAL A 63 -11.94 8.90 -2.88
N ALA A 64 -10.98 8.11 -2.50
CA ALA A 64 -9.69 8.11 -3.15
C ALA A 64 -9.64 7.02 -4.20
N ILE A 65 -8.98 7.29 -5.29
CA ILE A 65 -8.83 6.35 -6.36
C ILE A 65 -7.38 5.95 -6.47
N HIS A 66 -7.14 4.64 -6.52
CA HIS A 66 -5.77 4.14 -6.72
C HIS A 66 -5.51 4.24 -8.22
N ALA A 67 -4.82 5.26 -8.62
CA ALA A 67 -4.68 5.60 -10.03
C ALA A 67 -3.60 4.80 -10.75
N SER A 68 -2.52 4.50 -10.09
CA SER A 68 -1.47 3.70 -10.72
C SER A 68 -0.62 3.00 -9.69
N GLN A 69 0.10 1.98 -10.12
CA GLN A 69 0.94 1.19 -9.25
C GLN A 69 2.12 0.65 -10.05
N ASP A 70 3.33 0.96 -9.57
CA ASP A 70 4.53 0.35 -10.13
C ASP A 70 5.01 -0.66 -9.11
N LEU A 71 5.47 -1.79 -9.55
CA LEU A 71 5.93 -2.85 -8.66
C LEU A 71 7.19 -3.50 -9.16
N GLU A 72 8.02 -3.86 -8.21
CA GLU A 72 9.21 -4.64 -8.49
C GLU A 72 9.21 -5.78 -7.52
N PHE A 73 9.40 -6.99 -7.99
CA PHE A 73 9.40 -8.17 -7.13
C PHE A 73 10.82 -8.69 -7.01
N PHE A 74 11.29 -8.89 -5.80
CA PHE A 74 12.66 -9.30 -5.57
C PHE A 74 12.80 -10.74 -5.09
N LYS A 75 11.83 -11.25 -4.39
CA LYS A 75 11.89 -12.62 -3.90
C LYS A 75 10.51 -13.12 -3.52
N ALA A 76 10.36 -14.43 -3.52
CA ALA A 76 9.13 -15.06 -3.09
C ALA A 76 9.16 -15.28 -1.59
N VAL A 77 8.00 -15.31 -0.96
CA VAL A 77 7.91 -15.62 0.46
C VAL A 77 6.89 -16.74 0.67
N PRO A 78 7.12 -17.62 1.61
CA PRO A 78 6.18 -18.72 1.85
C PRO A 78 4.94 -18.24 2.60
N VAL A 79 3.86 -18.99 2.46
CA VAL A 79 2.65 -18.72 3.21
C VAL A 79 3.00 -18.86 4.70
N GLY A 80 2.54 -17.95 5.50
CA GLY A 80 2.84 -17.92 6.93
C GLY A 80 4.01 -17.01 7.28
N ALA A 81 4.72 -16.48 6.29
CA ALA A 81 5.84 -15.59 6.58
C ALA A 81 5.35 -14.26 7.10
N THR A 82 6.14 -13.63 7.95
CA THR A 82 5.84 -12.28 8.43
C THR A 82 6.65 -11.29 7.61
N VAL A 83 5.99 -10.25 7.15
CA VAL A 83 6.66 -9.19 6.38
C VAL A 83 6.38 -7.85 7.04
N GLU A 84 7.23 -6.89 6.73
CA GLU A 84 7.08 -5.54 7.25
C GLU A 84 6.84 -4.60 6.08
N CYS A 85 5.81 -3.80 6.15
CA CYS A 85 5.47 -2.84 5.11
C CYS A 85 5.89 -1.45 5.57
N ARG A 86 6.66 -0.76 4.75
CA ARG A 86 7.08 0.61 5.00
C ARG A 86 6.57 1.49 3.88
N ILE A 87 5.97 2.60 4.25
CA ILE A 87 5.37 3.52 3.28
C ILE A 87 5.87 4.92 3.55
N ARG A 88 6.22 5.63 2.50
CA ARG A 88 6.71 6.99 2.62
C ARG A 88 6.05 7.85 1.55
N VAL A 89 5.70 9.07 1.90
CA VAL A 89 5.14 10.02 0.94
C VAL A 89 6.28 10.55 0.10
N SER A 90 6.19 10.34 -1.20
CA SER A 90 7.19 10.85 -2.12
C SER A 90 6.80 12.22 -2.64
N GLN A 91 5.56 12.41 -3.04
CA GLN A 91 5.10 13.68 -3.57
C GLN A 91 3.64 13.90 -3.23
N LYS A 92 3.26 15.16 -3.15
CA LYS A 92 1.88 15.54 -2.94
C LYS A 92 1.60 16.68 -3.89
N ILE A 93 0.74 16.47 -4.85
CA ILE A 93 0.50 17.40 -5.93
C ILE A 93 -0.95 17.83 -5.94
N ALA A 94 -1.19 19.11 -6.17
CA ALA A 94 -2.55 19.61 -6.31
C ALA A 94 -2.71 20.18 -7.71
N ARG A 95 -3.72 19.75 -8.41
CA ARG A 95 -4.02 20.29 -9.72
C ARG A 95 -5.49 20.56 -9.78
N GLY A 96 -5.87 21.83 -9.75
CA GLY A 96 -7.26 22.23 -9.78
C GLY A 96 -7.97 21.63 -8.58
N LYS A 97 -8.99 20.82 -8.85
CA LYS A 97 -9.76 20.22 -7.80
C LYS A 97 -9.33 18.80 -7.48
N MET A 98 -8.18 18.39 -7.99
CA MET A 98 -7.70 17.05 -7.74
C MET A 98 -6.40 17.12 -6.96
N GLY A 99 -6.27 16.22 -6.01
CA GLY A 99 -5.02 16.03 -5.32
C GLY A 99 -4.45 14.69 -5.73
N MET A 100 -3.13 14.60 -5.80
CA MET A 100 -2.46 13.35 -6.09
C MET A 100 -1.40 13.11 -5.06
N LEU A 101 -1.37 11.90 -4.53
CA LEU A 101 -0.41 11.54 -3.51
C LEU A 101 0.38 10.36 -4.07
N ILE A 102 1.69 10.51 -4.10
CA ILE A 102 2.57 9.44 -4.58
C ILE A 102 3.28 8.85 -3.38
N LEU A 103 3.09 7.57 -3.18
CA LEU A 103 3.63 6.86 -2.04
C LEU A 103 4.62 5.82 -2.48
N GLU A 104 5.70 5.69 -1.76
CA GLU A 104 6.68 4.64 -2.00
C GLU A 104 6.44 3.55 -0.98
N LEU A 105 6.35 2.32 -1.46
CA LEU A 105 6.14 1.17 -0.61
C LEU A 105 7.34 0.27 -0.66
N GLU A 106 7.67 -0.31 0.46
CA GLU A 106 8.74 -1.29 0.52
C GLU A 106 8.29 -2.39 1.44
N ILE A 107 8.41 -3.61 1.01
CA ILE A 107 8.04 -4.77 1.81
C ILE A 107 9.29 -5.58 2.06
N LEU A 108 9.58 -5.82 3.33
CA LEU A 108 10.78 -6.52 3.76
C LEU A 108 10.40 -7.83 4.44
N ASP A 109 11.23 -8.82 4.30
CA ASP A 109 11.00 -10.08 4.98
C ASP A 109 11.58 -10.04 6.40
N HIS A 110 11.51 -11.17 7.10
CA HIS A 110 11.97 -11.24 8.47
C HIS A 110 13.45 -10.86 8.58
N GLY A 111 14.26 -11.18 7.58
CA GLY A 111 15.67 -10.81 7.57
C GLY A 111 15.96 -9.42 7.07
N LYS A 112 14.93 -8.61 6.87
CA LYS A 112 15.03 -7.24 6.38
C LYS A 112 15.49 -7.18 4.93
N GLU A 113 15.29 -8.23 4.18
CA GLU A 113 15.58 -8.21 2.76
C GLU A 113 14.35 -7.80 2.00
N ARG A 114 14.52 -7.11 0.89
CA ARG A 114 13.40 -6.65 0.11
C ARG A 114 12.66 -7.78 -0.55
N VAL A 115 11.36 -7.76 -0.39
CA VAL A 115 10.47 -8.70 -1.07
C VAL A 115 9.84 -7.98 -2.26
N GLN A 116 9.38 -6.77 -2.05
CA GLN A 116 8.77 -5.94 -3.09
C GLN A 116 9.06 -4.49 -2.83
N ALA A 117 9.04 -3.70 -3.87
CA ALA A 117 9.10 -2.24 -3.74
C ALA A 117 8.29 -1.64 -4.88
N GLY A 118 7.78 -0.45 -4.68
CA GLY A 118 7.03 0.20 -5.74
C GLY A 118 6.49 1.55 -5.34
N LYS A 119 5.73 2.14 -6.25
CA LYS A 119 5.09 3.42 -6.02
C LYS A 119 3.62 3.29 -6.32
N ALA A 120 2.81 3.91 -5.50
CA ALA A 120 1.38 3.96 -5.71
C ALA A 120 0.97 5.42 -5.87
N THR A 121 0.12 5.72 -6.82
CA THR A 121 -0.42 7.05 -7.00
C THR A 121 -1.89 7.00 -6.63
N ILE A 122 -2.27 7.84 -5.67
CA ILE A 122 -3.64 7.93 -5.20
C ILE A 122 -4.18 9.28 -5.64
N ALA A 123 -5.32 9.31 -6.26
CA ALA A 123 -5.96 10.56 -6.69
C ALA A 123 -7.24 10.75 -5.91
N LEU A 124 -7.51 11.96 -5.49
CA LEU A 124 -8.75 12.26 -4.77
C LEU A 124 -9.19 13.68 -5.09
N PRO A 125 -10.49 13.95 -5.07
CA PRO A 125 -10.96 15.30 -5.26
C PRO A 125 -10.63 16.11 -4.03
N THR A 126 -10.10 17.29 -4.22
CA THR A 126 -9.89 18.18 -3.11
C THR A 126 -10.96 19.22 -3.20
N GLU A 127 -11.58 19.49 -2.09
CA GLU A 127 -12.62 20.37 -2.16
C GLU A 127 -12.03 21.65 -2.15
N GLU A 128 -12.39 22.48 -2.92
CA GLU A 128 -11.94 23.64 -3.07
C GLU A 128 -12.25 24.38 -1.91
N ARG A 129 -11.58 24.61 -1.12
CA ARG A 129 -11.90 25.22 -0.11
C ARG A 129 -12.25 26.47 -0.38
N ASN A 130 -12.76 26.90 -1.05
CA ASN A 130 -13.24 28.03 -1.39
C ASN A 130 -13.08 28.87 -0.50
N ALA A 131 -12.55 28.80 -0.33
CA ALA A 131 -12.32 29.50 0.49
C ALA A 131 -12.59 30.60 0.57
#